data_a7b60ebae672d4d02f82663f52c3418a
#
_entry.id   a7b60ebae672d4d02f82663f52c3418a
#
_cell.length_a   1.000
_cell.length_b   1.000
_cell.length_c   1.000
_cell.angle_alpha   90.00
_cell.angle_beta   90.00
_cell.angle_gamma   90.00
#
_symmetry.space_group_name_H-M   'P 1'
#
loop_
_entity.id
_entity.type
_entity.pdbx_description
1 polymer ?
#
loop_
_entity_poly.entity_id
_entity_poly.type
_entity_poly.pdbx_seq_one_letter_code
_entity_poly.pdbx_strand_id
1 'polypeptide(L)'
;MKFERIFCFGDSITLGYNDSQGLGWPGRLCRGLKHGEYHVAAYNLGVNGDTSLDVETRWQSEAEARSRNSPGLLLFAFGFNDAAKADGASFQVDFAASVAAARRIMSVAKTVSEVLWIGPTPLDESVNPMQTDYASWDMRNADIERYDAAYATLAADIGVDYLQLFPHFLNHPRFQAALLAGDKVHPGDDGYALIAEHIATWDRWLEKL
;
A
#
# COMPACT_ATOMS: atom_id res chain seq x y z
N MET A 1 20.42 -7.67 2.62
CA MET A 1 19.34 -6.96 3.34
C MET A 1 19.73 -6.63 4.76
N LYS A 2 19.50 -5.42 5.23
CA LYS A 2 19.81 -5.00 6.61
C LYS A 2 18.90 -5.65 7.68
N PHE A 3 17.68 -6.03 7.29
CA PHE A 3 16.63 -6.49 8.19
C PHE A 3 16.37 -7.98 8.03
N GLU A 4 16.11 -8.66 9.15
CA GLU A 4 15.67 -10.07 9.18
C GLU A 4 14.19 -10.20 8.83
N ARG A 5 13.41 -9.13 9.00
CA ARG A 5 11.94 -9.10 8.84
C ARG A 5 11.50 -7.89 8.07
N ILE A 6 10.44 -8.07 7.29
CA ILE A 6 9.75 -7.01 6.59
C ILE A 6 8.26 -7.16 6.89
N PHE A 7 7.61 -6.06 7.25
CA PHE A 7 6.17 -5.99 7.50
C PHE A 7 5.53 -5.08 6.46
N CYS A 8 4.61 -5.61 5.65
CA CYS A 8 3.91 -4.85 4.61
C CYS A 8 2.45 -4.65 5.05
N PHE A 9 2.14 -3.49 5.61
CA PHE A 9 0.79 -3.11 6.03
C PHE A 9 0.06 -2.39 4.90
N GLY A 10 -1.22 -2.65 4.76
CA GLY A 10 -2.05 -1.99 3.77
C GLY A 10 -3.39 -2.67 3.55
N ASP A 11 -3.99 -2.37 2.44
CA ASP A 11 -5.31 -2.81 2.02
C ASP A 11 -5.29 -4.04 1.09
N SER A 12 -6.33 -4.18 0.23
CA SER A 12 -6.45 -5.26 -0.75
C SER A 12 -5.33 -5.28 -1.79
N ILE A 13 -4.77 -4.11 -2.14
CA ILE A 13 -3.64 -4.02 -3.07
C ILE A 13 -2.38 -4.62 -2.44
N THR A 14 -2.17 -4.40 -1.15
CA THR A 14 -1.08 -5.02 -0.40
C THR A 14 -1.33 -6.52 -0.20
N LEU A 15 -2.56 -6.91 0.16
CA LEU A 15 -2.96 -8.32 0.26
C LEU A 15 -2.65 -9.09 -1.02
N GLY A 16 -2.84 -8.47 -2.18
CA GLY A 16 -2.77 -9.11 -3.49
C GLY A 16 -4.12 -9.73 -3.88
N TYR A 17 -5.22 -8.99 -3.66
CA TYR A 17 -6.55 -9.45 -4.06
C TYR A 17 -6.59 -9.70 -5.58
N ASN A 18 -7.21 -10.82 -6.01
CA ASN A 18 -7.23 -11.30 -7.41
C ASN A 18 -5.84 -11.67 -8.01
N ASP A 19 -4.83 -11.88 -7.17
CA ASP A 19 -3.56 -12.46 -7.60
C ASP A 19 -3.64 -13.99 -7.61
N SER A 20 -3.48 -14.60 -8.77
CA SER A 20 -3.59 -16.07 -8.91
C SER A 20 -2.53 -16.83 -8.10
N GLN A 21 -1.40 -16.20 -7.79
CA GLN A 21 -0.32 -16.76 -7.00
C GLN A 21 -0.44 -16.48 -5.51
N GLY A 22 -1.35 -15.59 -5.10
CA GLY A 22 -1.52 -15.18 -3.70
C GLY A 22 -0.32 -14.46 -3.09
N LEU A 23 0.56 -13.86 -3.90
CA LEU A 23 1.79 -13.21 -3.45
C LEU A 23 1.62 -11.71 -3.21
N GLY A 24 0.73 -11.05 -3.97
CA GLY A 24 0.69 -9.60 -4.05
C GLY A 24 2.04 -9.01 -4.50
N TRP A 25 2.20 -7.70 -4.41
CA TRP A 25 3.50 -7.05 -4.60
C TRP A 25 4.50 -7.39 -3.46
N PRO A 26 4.08 -7.57 -2.17
CA PRO A 26 5.02 -7.88 -1.10
C PRO A 26 5.75 -9.21 -1.31
N GLY A 27 5.02 -10.26 -1.67
CA GLY A 27 5.61 -11.59 -1.90
C GLY A 27 6.58 -11.60 -3.08
N ARG A 28 6.28 -10.84 -4.16
CA ARG A 28 7.17 -10.69 -5.32
C ARG A 28 8.41 -9.88 -4.98
N LEU A 29 8.25 -8.75 -4.30
CA LEU A 29 9.35 -7.87 -3.89
C LEU A 29 10.34 -8.57 -2.95
N CYS A 30 9.82 -9.34 -2.00
CA CYS A 30 10.63 -9.97 -0.96
C CYS A 30 11.17 -11.34 -1.35
N ARG A 31 10.80 -11.85 -2.53
CA ARG A 31 11.20 -13.19 -2.97
C ARG A 31 12.71 -13.32 -3.07
N GLY A 32 13.27 -14.29 -2.34
CA GLY A 32 14.69 -14.60 -2.37
C GLY A 32 15.60 -13.64 -1.59
N LEU A 33 15.04 -12.64 -0.92
CA LEU A 33 15.83 -11.75 -0.07
C LEU A 33 16.47 -12.51 1.10
N LYS A 34 17.70 -12.12 1.45
CA LYS A 34 18.46 -12.74 2.55
C LYS A 34 19.01 -11.68 3.49
N HIS A 35 19.09 -12.08 4.77
CA HIS A 35 19.87 -11.44 5.81
C HIS A 35 20.95 -12.44 6.26
N GLY A 36 22.21 -12.17 5.91
CA GLY A 36 23.26 -13.18 6.03
C GLY A 36 22.96 -14.44 5.21
N GLU A 37 22.96 -15.59 5.84
CA GLU A 37 22.67 -16.89 5.20
C GLU A 37 21.18 -17.26 5.18
N TYR A 38 20.35 -16.56 5.96
CA TYR A 38 18.93 -16.88 6.15
C TYR A 38 18.03 -16.05 5.23
N HIS A 39 16.90 -16.63 4.83
CA HIS A 39 15.87 -15.88 4.14
C HIS A 39 15.18 -14.88 5.07
N VAL A 40 14.87 -13.70 4.52
CA VAL A 40 14.09 -12.68 5.23
C VAL A 40 12.68 -13.19 5.47
N ALA A 41 12.17 -13.00 6.68
CA ALA A 41 10.77 -13.26 7.00
C ALA A 41 9.92 -12.05 6.57
N ALA A 42 9.26 -12.17 5.43
CA ALA A 42 8.34 -11.16 4.92
C ALA A 42 6.90 -11.49 5.34
N TYR A 43 6.24 -10.52 5.96
CA TYR A 43 4.84 -10.63 6.39
C TYR A 43 3.98 -9.70 5.53
N ASN A 44 3.14 -10.30 4.69
CA ASN A 44 2.06 -9.57 4.03
C ASN A 44 0.92 -9.41 5.03
N LEU A 45 0.68 -8.17 5.45
CA LEU A 45 -0.31 -7.75 6.44
C LEU A 45 -1.36 -6.83 5.79
N GLY A 46 -1.61 -7.03 4.50
CA GLY A 46 -2.70 -6.39 3.78
C GLY A 46 -4.04 -6.98 4.20
N VAL A 47 -5.05 -6.13 4.37
CA VAL A 47 -6.43 -6.53 4.69
C VAL A 47 -7.39 -5.88 3.70
N ASN A 48 -8.26 -6.69 3.10
CA ASN A 48 -9.19 -6.20 2.08
C ASN A 48 -10.12 -5.13 2.65
N GLY A 49 -10.17 -3.97 1.98
CA GLY A 49 -11.04 -2.86 2.36
C GLY A 49 -10.48 -1.92 3.42
N ASP A 50 -9.31 -2.21 4.02
CA ASP A 50 -8.73 -1.37 5.06
C ASP A 50 -8.50 0.07 4.59
N THR A 51 -8.88 0.99 5.45
CA THR A 51 -8.59 2.42 5.37
C THR A 51 -7.34 2.77 6.19
N SER A 52 -6.93 4.03 6.13
CA SER A 52 -5.85 4.52 7.02
C SER A 52 -6.18 4.36 8.50
N LEU A 53 -7.47 4.50 8.89
CA LEU A 53 -7.92 4.31 10.26
C LEU A 53 -7.84 2.85 10.72
N ASP A 54 -8.17 1.90 9.83
CA ASP A 54 -8.07 0.48 10.14
C ASP A 54 -6.61 0.07 10.31
N VAL A 55 -5.73 0.50 9.39
CA VAL A 55 -4.29 0.28 9.53
C VAL A 55 -3.76 0.88 10.83
N GLU A 56 -4.20 2.10 11.20
CA GLU A 56 -3.81 2.75 12.45
C GLU A 56 -4.10 1.89 13.68
N THR A 57 -5.27 1.24 13.71
CA THR A 57 -5.70 0.46 14.89
C THR A 57 -4.90 -0.83 15.12
N ARG A 58 -4.33 -1.43 14.04
CA ARG A 58 -3.76 -2.79 14.11
C ARG A 58 -2.26 -2.88 13.91
N TRP A 59 -1.64 -1.96 13.14
CA TRP A 59 -0.27 -2.15 12.67
C TRP A 59 0.73 -2.37 13.80
N GLN A 60 0.62 -1.63 14.90
CA GLN A 60 1.59 -1.68 15.99
C GLN A 60 1.57 -3.03 16.70
N SER A 61 0.40 -3.50 17.11
CA SER A 61 0.25 -4.80 17.79
C SER A 61 0.67 -5.97 16.91
N GLU A 62 0.39 -5.89 15.60
CA GLU A 62 0.80 -6.90 14.63
C GLU A 62 2.32 -6.91 14.40
N ALA A 63 2.94 -5.74 14.32
CA ALA A 63 4.39 -5.62 14.25
C ALA A 63 5.05 -6.16 15.51
N GLU A 64 4.60 -5.76 16.70
CA GLU A 64 5.10 -6.21 17.99
C GLU A 64 5.05 -7.73 18.14
N ALA A 65 3.93 -8.35 17.81
CA ALA A 65 3.74 -9.80 17.88
C ALA A 65 4.75 -10.60 17.04
N ARG A 66 5.28 -10.00 15.96
CA ARG A 66 6.20 -10.65 15.01
C ARG A 66 7.65 -10.18 15.11
N SER A 67 7.90 -9.04 15.75
CA SER A 67 9.24 -8.44 15.87
C SER A 67 10.16 -9.21 16.82
N ARG A 68 9.61 -9.79 17.86
CA ARG A 68 10.38 -10.44 18.95
C ARG A 68 11.47 -9.49 19.50
N ASN A 69 12.74 -9.78 19.22
CA ASN A 69 13.90 -9.04 19.74
C ASN A 69 14.56 -8.13 18.70
N SER A 70 14.03 -8.05 17.48
CA SER A 70 14.63 -7.28 16.39
C SER A 70 13.52 -6.56 15.60
N PRO A 71 13.56 -5.23 15.55
CA PRO A 71 12.64 -4.50 14.69
C PRO A 71 12.88 -4.87 13.22
N GLY A 72 11.79 -4.98 12.46
CA GLY A 72 11.85 -5.22 11.02
C GLY A 72 11.66 -3.93 10.24
N LEU A 73 11.93 -3.96 8.93
CA LEU A 73 11.57 -2.86 8.05
C LEU A 73 10.04 -2.78 7.93
N LEU A 74 9.48 -1.58 8.13
CA LEU A 74 8.04 -1.32 8.03
C LEU A 74 7.72 -0.69 6.67
N LEU A 75 6.90 -1.36 5.88
CA LEU A 75 6.32 -0.84 4.64
C LEU A 75 4.83 -0.58 4.85
N PHE A 76 4.37 0.61 4.52
CA PHE A 76 2.95 0.95 4.56
C PHE A 76 2.46 1.29 3.15
N ALA A 77 1.26 0.83 2.80
CA ALA A 77 0.59 1.15 1.55
C ALA A 77 -0.92 1.21 1.79
N PHE A 78 -1.48 2.40 1.95
CA PHE A 78 -2.89 2.64 2.23
C PHE A 78 -3.37 3.95 1.60
N GLY A 79 -4.67 4.21 1.68
CA GLY A 79 -5.27 5.46 1.25
C GLY A 79 -6.20 5.33 0.04
N PHE A 80 -6.14 4.22 -0.69
CA PHE A 80 -7.06 3.95 -1.79
C PHE A 80 -8.51 3.92 -1.29
N ASN A 81 -8.78 3.14 -0.24
CA ASN A 81 -10.13 3.03 0.34
C ASN A 81 -10.59 4.31 1.04
N ASP A 82 -9.68 5.11 1.58
CA ASP A 82 -10.01 6.42 2.17
C ASP A 82 -10.72 7.32 1.16
N ALA A 83 -10.26 7.30 -0.10
CA ALA A 83 -10.79 8.08 -1.21
C ALA A 83 -12.05 7.49 -1.88
N ALA A 84 -12.51 6.32 -1.45
CA ALA A 84 -13.72 5.68 -1.96
C ALA A 84 -14.99 6.22 -1.26
N LYS A 85 -16.12 6.22 -1.98
CA LYS A 85 -17.44 6.63 -1.46
C LYS A 85 -18.41 5.48 -1.59
N ALA A 86 -19.12 5.14 -0.51
CA ALA A 86 -20.15 4.11 -0.50
C ALA A 86 -21.53 4.74 -0.71
N ASP A 87 -22.36 4.17 -1.60
CA ASP A 87 -23.77 4.52 -1.83
C ASP A 87 -24.03 6.02 -2.05
N GLY A 88 -23.09 6.72 -2.71
CA GLY A 88 -23.17 8.15 -2.96
C GLY A 88 -22.97 9.04 -1.71
N ALA A 89 -22.52 8.44 -0.62
CA ALA A 89 -22.23 9.13 0.64
C ALA A 89 -20.90 9.94 0.58
N SER A 90 -20.42 10.35 1.75
CA SER A 90 -19.08 10.94 1.92
C SER A 90 -17.99 9.89 1.69
N PHE A 91 -16.75 10.33 1.62
CA PHE A 91 -15.58 9.45 1.63
C PHE A 91 -15.61 8.47 2.82
N GLN A 92 -15.06 7.27 2.67
CA GLN A 92 -14.93 6.33 3.79
C GLN A 92 -14.15 6.93 4.94
N VAL A 93 -13.10 7.68 4.63
CA VAL A 93 -12.38 8.50 5.61
C VAL A 93 -12.31 9.92 5.08
N ASP A 94 -12.81 10.88 5.87
CA ASP A 94 -12.67 12.30 5.53
C ASP A 94 -11.21 12.65 5.26
N PHE A 95 -10.98 13.51 4.28
CA PHE A 95 -9.63 13.88 3.83
C PHE A 95 -8.71 14.34 4.97
N ALA A 96 -9.21 15.21 5.85
CA ALA A 96 -8.40 15.70 6.98
C ALA A 96 -8.15 14.60 8.01
N ALA A 97 -9.13 13.72 8.24
CA ALA A 97 -9.00 12.59 9.15
C ALA A 97 -7.98 11.57 8.64
N SER A 98 -7.98 11.29 7.32
CA SER A 98 -7.02 10.41 6.66
C SER A 98 -5.58 10.92 6.79
N VAL A 99 -5.34 12.20 6.46
CA VAL A 99 -4.02 12.84 6.62
C VAL A 99 -3.57 12.83 8.09
N ALA A 100 -4.49 13.04 9.03
CA ALA A 100 -4.18 12.99 10.45
C ALA A 100 -3.83 11.57 10.93
N ALA A 101 -4.54 10.54 10.47
CA ALA A 101 -4.23 9.13 10.75
C ALA A 101 -2.86 8.76 10.19
N ALA A 102 -2.58 9.11 8.94
CA ALA A 102 -1.28 8.89 8.30
C ALA A 102 -0.15 9.55 9.10
N ARG A 103 -0.34 10.79 9.57
CA ARG A 103 0.66 11.47 10.42
C ARG A 103 0.91 10.70 11.72
N ARG A 104 -0.13 10.21 12.39
CA ARG A 104 0.01 9.43 13.63
C ARG A 104 0.74 8.12 13.39
N ILE A 105 0.34 7.35 12.36
CA ILE A 105 0.98 6.10 11.98
C ILE A 105 2.49 6.34 11.74
N MET A 106 2.83 7.24 10.83
CA MET A 106 4.20 7.45 10.39
C MET A 106 5.08 8.06 11.51
N SER A 107 4.52 8.97 12.31
CA SER A 107 5.26 9.57 13.43
C SER A 107 5.63 8.54 14.50
N VAL A 108 4.76 7.58 14.77
CA VAL A 108 5.05 6.50 15.72
C VAL A 108 5.97 5.46 15.08
N ALA A 109 5.66 5.01 13.86
CA ALA A 109 6.42 3.97 13.19
C ALA A 109 7.91 4.29 13.05
N LYS A 110 8.25 5.53 12.67
CA LYS A 110 9.65 5.98 12.55
C LYS A 110 10.43 6.02 13.89
N THR A 111 9.75 5.98 15.03
CA THR A 111 10.42 5.85 16.34
C THR A 111 10.74 4.40 16.68
N VAL A 112 10.07 3.47 16.03
CA VAL A 112 10.20 2.01 16.29
C VAL A 112 11.19 1.38 15.33
N SER A 113 11.14 1.75 14.03
CA SER A 113 12.00 1.17 13.01
C SER A 113 12.15 2.10 11.79
N GLU A 114 12.93 1.65 10.80
CA GLU A 114 12.94 2.29 9.49
C GLU A 114 11.60 2.06 8.77
N VAL A 115 11.11 3.09 8.09
CA VAL A 115 9.80 3.11 7.44
C VAL A 115 9.97 3.47 5.97
N LEU A 116 9.26 2.75 5.11
CA LEU A 116 9.01 3.11 3.72
C LEU A 116 7.50 3.22 3.50
N TRP A 117 7.05 4.32 2.93
CA TRP A 117 5.63 4.53 2.66
C TRP A 117 5.37 4.57 1.16
N ILE A 118 4.41 3.78 0.71
CA ILE A 118 4.06 3.58 -0.69
C ILE A 118 2.67 4.16 -0.90
N GLY A 119 2.51 5.02 -1.89
CA GLY A 119 1.24 5.66 -2.22
C GLY A 119 0.25 4.70 -2.89
N PRO A 120 -1.03 5.10 -2.97
CA PRO A 120 -2.06 4.32 -3.62
C PRO A 120 -1.83 4.21 -5.14
N THR A 121 -2.47 3.22 -5.76
CA THR A 121 -2.49 3.02 -7.22
C THR A 121 -3.70 3.71 -7.86
N PRO A 122 -3.65 4.05 -9.16
CA PRO A 122 -4.86 4.41 -9.91
C PRO A 122 -5.74 3.16 -10.17
N LEU A 123 -6.99 3.42 -10.60
CA LEU A 123 -7.92 2.42 -11.10
C LEU A 123 -8.36 2.74 -12.53
N ASP A 124 -9.06 1.79 -13.18
CA ASP A 124 -9.82 2.07 -14.40
C ASP A 124 -11.23 2.56 -14.01
N GLU A 125 -11.50 3.85 -14.23
CA GLU A 125 -12.76 4.48 -13.80
C GLU A 125 -14.01 3.96 -14.52
N SER A 126 -13.87 3.14 -15.56
CA SER A 126 -15.02 2.49 -16.20
C SER A 126 -15.70 1.45 -15.30
N VAL A 127 -15.10 1.13 -14.14
CA VAL A 127 -15.73 0.29 -13.11
C VAL A 127 -16.88 1.01 -12.41
N ASN A 128 -16.88 2.33 -12.37
CA ASN A 128 -17.80 3.11 -11.53
C ASN A 128 -19.24 3.14 -12.03
N PRO A 129 -20.21 2.96 -11.14
CA PRO A 129 -20.00 2.52 -9.76
C PRO A 129 -19.70 1.03 -9.68
N MET A 130 -18.73 0.65 -8.86
CA MET A 130 -18.45 -0.76 -8.59
C MET A 130 -19.51 -1.33 -7.65
N GLN A 131 -20.23 -2.35 -8.10
CA GLN A 131 -21.28 -3.00 -7.31
C GLN A 131 -20.69 -4.17 -6.54
N THR A 132 -20.99 -4.23 -5.25
CA THR A 132 -20.72 -5.38 -4.37
C THR A 132 -22.02 -5.82 -3.69
N ASP A 133 -22.00 -6.95 -3.00
CA ASP A 133 -23.20 -7.46 -2.29
C ASP A 133 -23.67 -6.54 -1.14
N TYR A 134 -22.84 -5.60 -0.70
CA TYR A 134 -23.10 -4.76 0.48
C TYR A 134 -23.05 -3.24 0.21
N ALA A 135 -22.52 -2.79 -0.91
CA ALA A 135 -22.47 -1.36 -1.27
C ALA A 135 -22.23 -1.11 -2.75
N SER A 136 -22.58 0.10 -3.21
CA SER A 136 -22.20 0.67 -4.49
C SER A 136 -21.06 1.67 -4.26
N TRP A 137 -19.89 1.39 -4.84
CA TRP A 137 -18.67 2.18 -4.62
C TRP A 137 -18.42 3.14 -5.78
N ASP A 138 -18.18 4.41 -5.46
CA ASP A 138 -17.67 5.40 -6.39
C ASP A 138 -16.22 5.75 -6.01
N MET A 139 -15.29 5.46 -6.91
CA MET A 139 -13.85 5.65 -6.74
C MET A 139 -13.31 6.44 -7.92
N ARG A 140 -12.69 7.58 -7.66
CA ARG A 140 -12.22 8.49 -8.71
C ARG A 140 -10.71 8.69 -8.61
N ASN A 141 -10.04 8.61 -9.74
CA ASN A 141 -8.61 8.89 -9.83
C ASN A 141 -8.26 10.29 -9.32
N ALA A 142 -9.11 11.28 -9.58
CA ALA A 142 -8.90 12.65 -9.07
C ALA A 142 -8.95 12.72 -7.52
N ASP A 143 -9.80 11.92 -6.89
CA ASP A 143 -9.84 11.83 -5.42
C ASP A 143 -8.60 11.10 -4.89
N ILE A 144 -8.22 9.96 -5.48
CA ILE A 144 -7.02 9.20 -5.11
C ILE A 144 -5.76 10.06 -5.25
N GLU A 145 -5.61 10.78 -6.38
CA GLU A 145 -4.49 11.71 -6.61
C GLU A 145 -4.39 12.78 -5.53
N ARG A 146 -5.54 13.32 -5.10
CA ARG A 146 -5.60 14.32 -4.03
C ARG A 146 -5.06 13.77 -2.70
N TYR A 147 -5.45 12.53 -2.34
CA TYR A 147 -4.94 11.89 -1.12
C TYR A 147 -3.45 11.57 -1.25
N ASP A 148 -3.01 11.01 -2.38
CA ASP A 148 -1.60 10.72 -2.67
C ASP A 148 -0.71 11.95 -2.56
N ALA A 149 -1.13 13.08 -3.15
CA ALA A 149 -0.40 14.35 -3.08
C ALA A 149 -0.27 14.89 -1.64
N ALA A 150 -1.33 14.72 -0.84
CA ALA A 150 -1.30 15.13 0.57
C ALA A 150 -0.37 14.23 1.41
N TYR A 151 -0.35 12.93 1.12
CA TYR A 151 0.58 12.00 1.77
C TYR A 151 2.03 12.28 1.40
N ALA A 152 2.31 12.57 0.13
CA ALA A 152 3.64 12.96 -0.32
C ALA A 152 4.14 14.23 0.40
N THR A 153 3.26 15.23 0.53
CA THR A 153 3.56 16.46 1.27
C THR A 153 3.82 16.17 2.75
N LEU A 154 2.96 15.37 3.37
CA LEU A 154 3.10 14.96 4.76
C LEU A 154 4.41 14.19 4.98
N ALA A 155 4.72 13.24 4.12
CA ALA A 155 5.93 12.43 4.22
C ALA A 155 7.20 13.29 4.19
N ALA A 156 7.25 14.27 3.27
CA ALA A 156 8.34 15.24 3.21
C ALA A 156 8.45 16.09 4.49
N ASP A 157 7.29 16.55 5.03
CA ASP A 157 7.22 17.35 6.26
C ASP A 157 7.77 16.61 7.48
N ILE A 158 7.46 15.30 7.60
CA ILE A 158 7.88 14.50 8.75
C ILE A 158 9.15 13.67 8.52
N GLY A 159 9.75 13.75 7.34
CA GLY A 159 10.98 13.04 6.99
C GLY A 159 10.80 11.52 6.92
N VAL A 160 9.79 11.07 6.18
CA VAL A 160 9.53 9.65 5.84
C VAL A 160 9.69 9.48 4.33
N ASP A 161 10.38 8.44 3.91
CA ASP A 161 10.56 8.12 2.48
C ASP A 161 9.22 7.67 1.88
N TYR A 162 8.78 8.35 0.83
CA TYR A 162 7.49 8.12 0.16
C TYR A 162 7.67 7.83 -1.33
N LEU A 163 7.07 6.74 -1.81
CA LEU A 163 7.04 6.39 -3.24
C LEU A 163 5.62 6.59 -3.79
N GLN A 164 5.44 7.54 -4.70
CA GLN A 164 4.16 7.75 -5.36
C GLN A 164 3.97 6.70 -6.48
N LEU A 165 2.99 5.81 -6.31
CA LEU A 165 2.61 4.87 -7.37
C LEU A 165 1.61 5.48 -8.34
N PHE A 166 0.74 6.38 -7.85
CA PHE A 166 -0.35 6.94 -8.64
C PHE A 166 0.12 7.59 -9.95
N PRO A 167 1.01 8.61 -9.94
CA PRO A 167 1.43 9.26 -11.18
C PRO A 167 2.23 8.32 -12.10
N HIS A 168 2.94 7.35 -11.54
CA HIS A 168 3.71 6.38 -12.32
C HIS A 168 2.80 5.44 -13.12
N PHE A 169 1.70 4.96 -12.51
CA PHE A 169 0.84 3.95 -13.11
C PHE A 169 -0.41 4.50 -13.81
N LEU A 170 -0.77 5.77 -13.61
CA LEU A 170 -1.99 6.37 -14.19
C LEU A 170 -2.09 6.16 -15.71
N ASN A 171 -0.99 6.36 -16.42
CA ASN A 171 -0.94 6.19 -17.87
C ASN A 171 0.03 5.08 -18.31
N HIS A 172 0.39 4.16 -17.41
CA HIS A 172 1.31 3.06 -17.72
C HIS A 172 0.57 1.97 -18.52
N PRO A 173 0.92 1.71 -19.80
CA PRO A 173 0.08 0.88 -20.68
C PRO A 173 -0.14 -0.55 -20.17
N ARG A 174 0.91 -1.20 -19.64
CA ARG A 174 0.81 -2.57 -19.09
C ARG A 174 -0.01 -2.61 -17.80
N PHE A 175 0.08 -1.58 -16.96
CA PHE A 175 -0.70 -1.52 -15.73
C PHE A 175 -2.18 -1.31 -16.02
N GLN A 176 -2.50 -0.40 -16.96
CA GLN A 176 -3.87 -0.18 -17.41
C GLN A 176 -4.46 -1.44 -18.07
N ALA A 177 -3.68 -2.16 -18.87
CA ALA A 177 -4.10 -3.43 -19.44
C ALA A 177 -4.37 -4.49 -18.36
N ALA A 178 -3.57 -4.54 -17.31
CA ALA A 178 -3.76 -5.45 -16.18
C ALA A 178 -5.04 -5.13 -15.39
N LEU A 179 -5.35 -3.86 -15.14
CA LEU A 179 -6.63 -3.42 -14.54
C LEU A 179 -7.83 -3.85 -15.39
N LEU A 180 -7.77 -3.61 -16.71
CA LEU A 180 -8.83 -3.97 -17.66
C LEU A 180 -9.07 -5.49 -17.75
N ALA A 181 -8.03 -6.30 -17.58
CA ALA A 181 -8.13 -7.75 -17.58
C ALA A 181 -8.80 -8.34 -16.33
N GLY A 182 -8.85 -7.56 -15.24
CA GLY A 182 -9.44 -7.93 -13.95
C GLY A 182 -10.73 -7.17 -13.63
N ASP A 183 -10.85 -6.79 -12.38
CA ASP A 183 -12.01 -6.05 -11.85
C ASP A 183 -11.86 -4.52 -11.96
N LYS A 184 -10.82 -4.05 -12.64
CA LYS A 184 -10.50 -2.64 -12.89
C LYS A 184 -10.02 -1.84 -11.66
N VAL A 185 -9.93 -2.49 -10.54
CA VAL A 185 -9.43 -1.95 -9.25
C VAL A 185 -8.13 -2.65 -8.87
N HIS A 186 -8.16 -3.98 -8.88
CA HIS A 186 -7.03 -4.82 -8.49
C HIS A 186 -6.26 -5.26 -9.74
N PRO A 187 -4.97 -4.96 -9.81
CA PRO A 187 -4.22 -5.09 -11.07
C PRO A 187 -3.80 -6.52 -11.43
N GLY A 188 -4.22 -7.53 -10.65
CA GLY A 188 -3.88 -8.94 -10.91
C GLY A 188 -2.38 -9.23 -10.96
N ASP A 189 -2.02 -10.42 -11.43
CA ASP A 189 -0.64 -10.94 -11.43
C ASP A 189 0.37 -9.97 -12.06
N ASP A 190 0.08 -9.50 -13.28
CA ASP A 190 0.98 -8.61 -14.02
C ASP A 190 1.13 -7.24 -13.35
N GLY A 191 0.03 -6.68 -12.85
CA GLY A 191 0.07 -5.38 -12.19
C GLY A 191 0.80 -5.44 -10.84
N TYR A 192 0.62 -6.50 -10.07
CA TYR A 192 1.40 -6.70 -8.84
C TYR A 192 2.88 -6.92 -9.11
N ALA A 193 3.24 -7.57 -10.23
CA ALA A 193 4.62 -7.68 -10.66
C ALA A 193 5.21 -6.30 -10.98
N LEU A 194 4.48 -5.45 -11.72
CA LEU A 194 4.91 -4.09 -12.04
C LEU A 194 5.10 -3.22 -10.80
N ILE A 195 4.20 -3.32 -9.80
CA ILE A 195 4.36 -2.62 -8.52
C ILE A 195 5.65 -3.06 -7.82
N ALA A 196 5.87 -4.37 -7.72
CA ALA A 196 7.08 -4.92 -7.10
C ALA A 196 8.36 -4.51 -7.84
N GLU A 197 8.35 -4.54 -9.18
CA GLU A 197 9.46 -4.08 -10.02
C GLU A 197 9.77 -2.60 -9.79
N HIS A 198 8.74 -1.75 -9.73
CA HIS A 198 8.93 -0.32 -9.49
C HIS A 198 9.51 -0.04 -8.09
N ILE A 199 9.00 -0.70 -7.05
CA ILE A 199 9.57 -0.58 -5.69
C ILE A 199 11.00 -1.10 -5.65
N ALA A 200 11.31 -2.20 -6.35
CA ALA A 200 12.64 -2.80 -6.37
C ALA A 200 13.71 -1.90 -7.00
N THR A 201 13.32 -0.93 -7.84
CA THR A 201 14.22 0.07 -8.43
C THR A 201 14.32 1.36 -7.65
N TRP A 202 13.54 1.53 -6.58
CA TRP A 202 13.54 2.74 -5.78
C TRP A 202 14.79 2.83 -4.89
N ASP A 203 15.54 3.93 -4.97
CA ASP A 203 16.80 4.11 -4.24
C ASP A 203 16.64 3.87 -2.73
N ARG A 204 15.53 4.32 -2.14
CA ARG A 204 15.26 4.13 -0.71
C ARG A 204 15.05 2.66 -0.33
N TRP A 205 14.48 1.88 -1.24
CA TRP A 205 14.44 0.42 -1.08
C TRP A 205 15.83 -0.20 -1.22
N LEU A 206 16.58 0.19 -2.24
CA LEU A 206 17.94 -0.33 -2.50
C LEU A 206 18.90 -0.06 -1.33
N GLU A 207 18.75 1.06 -0.64
CA GLU A 207 19.50 1.39 0.58
C GLU A 207 19.25 0.41 1.75
N LYS A 208 18.15 -0.39 1.70
CA LYS A 208 17.81 -1.38 2.72
C LYS A 208 18.41 -2.77 2.43
N LEU A 209 18.84 -3.01 1.19
CA LEU A 209 19.45 -4.27 0.79
C LEU A 209 20.89 -4.39 1.28
#